data_59f3f3e01d2e0984312081ba8b9ea706
#
_entry.id   59f3f3e01d2e0984312081ba8b9ea706
#
_cell.length_a   1.000
_cell.length_b   1.000
_cell.length_c   1.000
_cell.angle_alpha   90.00
_cell.angle_beta   90.00
_cell.angle_gamma   90.00
#
_symmetry.space_group_name_H-M   'P 1'
#
loop_
_entity.id
_entity.type
_entity.pdbx_description
1 polymer ?
#
loop_
_entity_poly.entity_id
_entity_poly.type
_entity_poly.pdbx_seq_one_letter_code
_entity_poly.pdbx_strand_id
1 'polypeptide(L)'
;SATQYFIGDFDGHKFTCDSKPEVTKWMDYGKDHYATVTFDNAPEGRRVAIAWMSNWQYANQVPTQQYRSGNSIPRDLGLFEYKGETYCSVVPSPEMTAARSKKVGKKLTESCEMVVNLKGNATITLSNDKGEKVVMNYDAKAETFSMDRTKSGKMDFSKDFAAVTKAPTYGKISQLRIFIDKSSIEALDADGKMSMTNLVFPSKSYNKVTVKGKGKYQIYDIK
;
A
#
# COMPACT_ATOMS: atom_id res chain seq x y z
N SER A 1 12.50 7.75 -3.19
CA SER A 1 11.48 8.57 -2.51
C SER A 1 10.68 7.69 -1.58
N ALA A 2 10.47 8.12 -0.35
CA ALA A 2 9.69 7.40 0.65
C ALA A 2 9.27 8.37 1.77
N THR A 3 8.32 7.97 2.60
CA THR A 3 7.88 8.74 3.77
C THR A 3 8.44 8.10 5.03
N GLN A 4 9.48 8.72 5.60
CA GLN A 4 10.04 8.35 6.90
C GLN A 4 9.27 9.06 8.01
N TYR A 5 9.12 8.40 9.16
CA TYR A 5 8.54 9.02 10.35
C TYR A 5 9.42 8.82 11.58
N PHE A 6 9.20 9.66 12.57
CA PHE A 6 9.86 9.63 13.87
C PHE A 6 8.79 9.66 14.96
N ILE A 7 8.99 8.91 16.02
CA ILE A 7 8.16 8.91 17.22
C ILE A 7 9.00 9.42 18.37
N GLY A 8 8.42 10.24 19.23
CA GLY A 8 9.10 10.85 20.36
C GLY A 8 8.27 11.99 20.96
N ASP A 9 8.87 12.68 21.89
CA ASP A 9 8.27 13.78 22.64
C ASP A 9 8.76 15.14 22.14
N PHE A 10 7.86 16.12 22.13
CA PHE A 10 8.16 17.50 21.81
C PHE A 10 7.75 18.41 22.97
N ASP A 11 8.74 19.07 23.58
CA ASP A 11 8.55 19.93 24.76
C ASP A 11 8.16 21.38 24.43
N GLY A 12 7.92 21.69 23.15
CA GLY A 12 7.65 23.03 22.65
C GLY A 12 8.90 23.71 22.04
N HIS A 13 10.08 23.16 22.26
CA HIS A 13 11.35 23.70 21.76
C HIS A 13 12.19 22.61 21.06
N LYS A 14 12.20 21.41 21.62
CA LYS A 14 13.03 20.31 21.15
C LYS A 14 12.18 19.03 20.97
N PHE A 15 12.41 18.35 19.86
CA PHE A 15 11.91 16.98 19.64
C PHE A 15 12.98 15.98 20.11
N THR A 16 12.56 15.04 20.97
CA THR A 16 13.39 13.92 21.43
C THR A 16 12.85 12.63 20.84
N CYS A 17 13.60 12.03 19.93
CA CYS A 17 13.20 10.79 19.25
C CYS A 17 13.42 9.58 20.16
N ASP A 18 12.43 8.66 20.21
CA ASP A 18 12.52 7.40 20.98
C ASP A 18 13.48 6.40 20.34
N SER A 19 13.65 6.50 19.02
CA SER A 19 14.53 5.59 18.27
C SER A 19 15.94 6.17 18.11
N LYS A 20 16.95 5.27 18.08
CA LYS A 20 18.32 5.65 17.73
C LYS A 20 18.42 6.18 16.30
N PRO A 21 19.41 7.05 15.99
CA PRO A 21 19.54 7.66 14.65
C PRO A 21 19.66 6.66 13.50
N GLU A 22 20.19 5.45 13.77
CA GLU A 22 20.37 4.38 12.77
C GLU A 22 19.06 3.65 12.41
N VAL A 23 18.01 3.81 13.23
CA VAL A 23 16.72 3.15 13.01
C VAL A 23 15.87 3.97 12.06
N THR A 24 15.56 3.40 10.91
CA THR A 24 14.65 4.02 9.94
C THR A 24 13.29 3.33 9.97
N LYS A 25 12.23 4.11 10.21
CA LYS A 25 10.84 3.65 10.17
C LYS A 25 10.13 4.29 8.98
N TRP A 26 9.50 3.46 8.14
CA TRP A 26 8.80 3.89 6.94
C TRP A 26 7.29 3.82 7.13
N MET A 27 6.58 4.89 6.72
CA MET A 27 5.12 4.91 6.70
C MET A 27 4.54 3.97 5.64
N ASP A 28 5.27 3.80 4.52
CA ASP A 28 4.91 2.91 3.42
C ASP A 28 6.17 2.26 2.86
N TYR A 29 6.12 0.97 2.57
CA TYR A 29 7.26 0.18 2.11
C TYR A 29 7.28 -0.03 0.59
N GLY A 30 6.33 0.57 -0.13
CA GLY A 30 6.34 0.61 -1.59
C GLY A 30 7.33 1.64 -2.14
N LYS A 31 7.49 1.66 -3.43
CA LYS A 31 8.34 2.66 -4.10
C LYS A 31 7.64 4.00 -4.35
N ASP A 32 6.32 4.06 -4.27
CA ASP A 32 5.53 5.16 -4.80
C ASP A 32 4.63 5.81 -3.75
N HIS A 33 5.22 6.18 -2.62
CA HIS A 33 4.53 6.91 -1.55
C HIS A 33 5.47 7.98 -1.00
N TYR A 34 5.26 9.24 -1.41
CA TYR A 34 6.17 10.34 -1.09
C TYR A 34 5.42 11.66 -0.84
N ALA A 35 6.15 12.64 -0.29
CA ALA A 35 5.62 13.98 -0.01
C ALA A 35 4.28 13.95 0.76
N THR A 36 4.20 13.09 1.78
CA THR A 36 3.00 12.91 2.58
C THR A 36 2.66 14.19 3.34
N VAL A 37 1.39 14.58 3.25
CA VAL A 37 0.82 15.68 4.05
C VAL A 37 -0.36 15.15 4.85
N THR A 38 -0.68 15.85 5.95
CA THR A 38 -1.86 15.56 6.77
C THR A 38 -2.85 16.70 6.67
N PHE A 39 -4.14 16.36 6.74
CA PHE A 39 -5.20 17.36 6.78
C PHE A 39 -5.28 18.03 8.16
N ASP A 40 -5.42 19.36 8.17
CA ASP A 40 -5.78 20.09 9.37
C ASP A 40 -7.29 19.96 9.64
N ASN A 41 -7.66 20.02 10.91
CA ASN A 41 -9.05 20.01 11.36
C ASN A 41 -9.88 18.83 10.84
N ALA A 42 -9.26 17.65 10.65
CA ALA A 42 -10.01 16.44 10.35
C ALA A 42 -10.99 16.15 11.50
N PRO A 43 -12.23 15.70 11.19
CA PRO A 43 -13.24 15.43 12.22
C PRO A 43 -12.74 14.45 13.30
N GLU A 44 -13.26 14.58 14.52
CA GLU A 44 -13.00 13.65 15.62
C GLU A 44 -11.53 13.55 16.05
N GLY A 45 -10.72 14.58 15.77
CA GLY A 45 -9.30 14.59 16.10
C GLY A 45 -8.46 13.59 15.29
N ARG A 46 -9.00 13.06 14.21
CA ARG A 46 -8.30 12.16 13.31
C ARG A 46 -7.08 12.83 12.69
N ARG A 47 -6.05 12.06 12.45
CA ARG A 47 -4.90 12.46 11.64
C ARG A 47 -4.96 11.73 10.31
N VAL A 48 -5.49 12.40 9.29
CA VAL A 48 -5.67 11.84 7.95
C VAL A 48 -4.50 12.27 7.06
N ALA A 49 -3.83 11.32 6.43
CA ALA A 49 -2.71 11.55 5.53
C ALA A 49 -3.08 11.23 4.08
N ILE A 50 -2.43 11.94 3.15
CA ILE A 50 -2.43 11.65 1.72
C ILE A 50 -1.02 11.86 1.18
N ALA A 51 -0.60 11.08 0.19
CA ALA A 51 0.74 11.15 -0.37
C ALA A 51 0.73 11.21 -1.90
N TRP A 52 1.77 11.74 -2.48
CA TRP A 52 2.01 11.65 -3.90
C TRP A 52 2.46 10.22 -4.27
N MET A 53 1.71 9.59 -5.18
CA MET A 53 2.03 8.26 -5.70
C MET A 53 2.98 8.37 -6.89
N SER A 54 4.26 8.56 -6.62
CA SER A 54 5.33 8.44 -7.59
C SER A 54 6.69 8.35 -6.90
N ASN A 55 7.75 8.35 -7.71
CA ASN A 55 9.13 8.33 -7.23
C ASN A 55 9.99 9.20 -8.14
N TRP A 56 10.79 10.07 -7.57
CA TRP A 56 11.69 10.96 -8.31
C TRP A 56 12.68 10.23 -9.22
N GLN A 57 12.95 8.95 -8.95
CA GLN A 57 13.81 8.13 -9.82
C GLN A 57 13.25 7.99 -11.25
N TYR A 58 11.91 8.11 -11.44
CA TYR A 58 11.27 7.91 -12.74
C TYR A 58 10.01 8.74 -12.98
N ALA A 59 9.66 9.66 -12.10
CA ALA A 59 8.40 10.41 -12.19
C ALA A 59 8.18 11.10 -13.54
N ASN A 60 9.24 11.64 -14.15
CA ASN A 60 9.18 12.30 -15.45
C ASN A 60 9.13 11.33 -16.65
N GLN A 61 9.33 10.03 -16.41
CA GLN A 61 9.43 9.00 -17.44
C GLN A 61 8.22 8.06 -17.47
N VAL A 62 7.30 8.18 -16.49
CA VAL A 62 6.11 7.31 -16.43
C VAL A 62 5.31 7.37 -17.73
N PRO A 63 4.75 6.24 -18.20
CA PRO A 63 4.17 6.14 -19.55
C PRO A 63 2.77 6.71 -19.68
N THR A 64 2.28 7.44 -18.68
CA THR A 64 0.99 8.12 -18.74
C THR A 64 1.11 9.44 -19.52
N GLN A 65 0.08 9.79 -20.30
CA GLN A 65 0.09 10.98 -21.17
C GLN A 65 -0.83 12.10 -20.67
N GLN A 66 -2.02 11.75 -20.20
CA GLN A 66 -3.03 12.72 -19.74
C GLN A 66 -2.78 13.24 -18.33
N TYR A 67 -1.99 12.53 -17.54
CA TYR A 67 -1.65 12.88 -16.17
C TYR A 67 -0.25 12.33 -15.82
N ARG A 68 0.35 12.92 -14.81
CA ARG A 68 1.62 12.45 -14.24
C ARG A 68 1.44 12.23 -12.76
N SER A 69 1.29 10.95 -12.36
CA SER A 69 1.00 10.50 -11.00
C SER A 69 -0.40 10.88 -10.49
N GLY A 70 -0.72 10.41 -9.31
CA GLY A 70 -1.93 10.69 -8.56
C GLY A 70 -1.62 10.78 -7.07
N ASN A 71 -2.65 10.86 -6.26
CA ASN A 71 -2.53 10.78 -4.81
C ASN A 71 -2.89 9.38 -4.33
N SER A 72 -2.32 8.97 -3.19
CA SER A 72 -2.74 7.77 -2.47
C SER A 72 -4.19 7.88 -2.01
N ILE A 73 -4.81 6.76 -1.64
CA ILE A 73 -6.02 6.83 -0.84
C ILE A 73 -5.77 7.59 0.46
N PRO A 74 -6.79 8.25 1.05
CA PRO A 74 -6.66 8.83 2.39
C PRO A 74 -6.46 7.73 3.43
N ARG A 75 -5.59 8.00 4.39
CA ARG A 75 -5.18 7.04 5.43
C ARG A 75 -5.23 7.69 6.81
N ASP A 76 -5.88 7.04 7.74
CA ASP A 76 -5.84 7.45 9.13
C ASP A 76 -4.56 6.95 9.80
N LEU A 77 -3.90 7.85 10.49
CA LEU A 77 -2.67 7.56 11.23
C LEU A 77 -2.97 7.37 12.71
N GLY A 78 -2.29 6.40 13.30
CA GLY A 78 -2.31 6.12 14.73
C GLY A 78 -0.99 5.55 15.19
N LEU A 79 -0.97 4.91 16.34
CA LEU A 79 0.19 4.24 16.90
C LEU A 79 -0.15 2.80 17.26
N PHE A 80 0.85 1.92 17.21
CA PHE A 80 0.77 0.58 17.76
C PHE A 80 2.10 0.16 18.39
N GLU A 81 2.02 -0.78 19.31
CA GLU A 81 3.19 -1.35 19.98
C GLU A 81 3.54 -2.72 19.39
N TYR A 82 4.84 -2.96 19.18
CA TYR A 82 5.35 -4.24 18.76
C TYR A 82 6.73 -4.48 19.39
N LYS A 83 6.85 -5.58 20.18
CA LYS A 83 8.08 -5.98 20.89
C LYS A 83 8.72 -4.84 21.70
N GLY A 84 7.88 -4.02 22.34
CA GLY A 84 8.33 -2.92 23.22
C GLY A 84 8.73 -1.65 22.46
N GLU A 85 8.48 -1.58 21.16
CA GLU A 85 8.69 -0.35 20.38
C GLU A 85 7.38 0.16 19.81
N THR A 86 7.27 1.48 19.70
CA THR A 86 6.12 2.18 19.13
C THR A 86 6.32 2.42 17.64
N TYR A 87 5.26 2.20 16.86
CA TYR A 87 5.22 2.37 15.42
C TYR A 87 4.01 3.19 14.99
N CYS A 88 4.11 3.84 13.82
CA CYS A 88 2.97 4.49 13.19
C CYS A 88 2.03 3.46 12.58
N SER A 89 0.77 3.50 12.98
CA SER A 89 -0.31 2.74 12.36
C SER A 89 -0.86 3.50 11.17
N VAL A 90 -1.13 2.80 10.07
CA VAL A 90 -1.61 3.37 8.80
C VAL A 90 -2.76 2.53 8.27
N VAL A 91 -4.00 2.99 8.42
CA VAL A 91 -5.20 2.30 7.93
C VAL A 91 -5.91 3.09 6.84
N PRO A 92 -6.56 2.45 5.86
CA PRO A 92 -7.42 3.17 4.93
C PRO A 92 -8.52 3.91 5.69
N SER A 93 -8.70 5.19 5.40
CA SER A 93 -9.75 6.00 6.05
C SER A 93 -11.14 5.35 5.90
N PRO A 94 -12.04 5.52 6.89
CA PRO A 94 -13.39 4.94 6.86
C PRO A 94 -14.18 5.30 5.60
N GLU A 95 -13.92 6.46 5.03
CA GLU A 95 -14.50 6.95 3.77
C GLU A 95 -14.25 5.98 2.61
N MET A 96 -13.12 5.27 2.61
CA MET A 96 -12.84 4.25 1.58
C MET A 96 -13.79 3.05 1.68
N THR A 97 -14.28 2.72 2.88
CA THR A 97 -15.33 1.71 3.04
C THR A 97 -16.70 2.24 2.59
N ALA A 98 -16.98 3.50 2.88
CA ALA A 98 -18.21 4.16 2.42
C ALA A 98 -18.27 4.33 0.89
N ALA A 99 -17.10 4.48 0.24
CA ALA A 99 -16.98 4.58 -1.22
C ALA A 99 -17.24 3.25 -1.96
N ARG A 100 -17.32 2.12 -1.26
CA ARG A 100 -17.70 0.83 -1.88
C ARG A 100 -19.11 0.90 -2.44
N SER A 101 -19.27 0.72 -3.75
CA SER A 101 -20.58 0.79 -4.38
C SER A 101 -21.37 -0.49 -4.15
N LYS A 102 -20.79 -1.63 -4.42
CA LYS A 102 -21.36 -2.94 -4.21
C LYS A 102 -20.27 -4.02 -4.26
N LYS A 103 -20.59 -5.17 -3.69
CA LYS A 103 -19.74 -6.35 -3.80
C LYS A 103 -19.75 -6.87 -5.24
N VAL A 104 -18.59 -6.99 -5.85
CA VAL A 104 -18.41 -7.49 -7.24
C VAL A 104 -18.08 -8.99 -7.28
N GLY A 105 -17.89 -9.60 -6.15
CA GLY A 105 -17.53 -11.01 -6.04
C GLY A 105 -16.03 -11.26 -6.18
N LYS A 106 -15.63 -11.99 -7.21
CA LYS A 106 -14.22 -12.36 -7.44
C LYS A 106 -13.62 -11.75 -8.69
N LYS A 107 -14.37 -10.91 -9.41
CA LYS A 107 -13.94 -10.28 -10.65
C LYS A 107 -13.37 -8.90 -10.38
N LEU A 108 -12.20 -8.60 -10.93
CA LEU A 108 -11.61 -7.27 -10.91
C LEU A 108 -12.37 -6.32 -11.83
N THR A 109 -12.45 -5.07 -11.40
CA THR A 109 -12.88 -3.92 -12.18
C THR A 109 -11.73 -2.91 -12.27
N GLU A 110 -11.89 -1.83 -13.02
CA GLU A 110 -10.81 -0.84 -13.23
C GLU A 110 -10.41 -0.12 -11.95
N SER A 111 -11.37 0.12 -11.05
CA SER A 111 -11.11 0.70 -9.72
C SER A 111 -11.88 -0.11 -8.68
N CYS A 112 -11.17 -0.81 -7.83
CA CYS A 112 -11.77 -1.70 -6.84
C CYS A 112 -10.92 -1.87 -5.59
N GLU A 113 -11.57 -2.31 -4.53
CA GLU A 113 -10.93 -2.81 -3.33
C GLU A 113 -11.09 -4.32 -3.23
N MET A 114 -9.99 -5.02 -3.09
CA MET A 114 -9.93 -6.44 -2.78
C MET A 114 -9.63 -6.63 -1.29
N VAL A 115 -10.55 -7.20 -0.56
CA VAL A 115 -10.38 -7.57 0.86
C VAL A 115 -10.01 -9.04 0.93
N VAL A 116 -8.85 -9.35 1.51
CA VAL A 116 -8.32 -10.71 1.66
C VAL A 116 -8.23 -11.08 3.13
N ASN A 117 -9.06 -12.02 3.57
CA ASN A 117 -8.96 -12.60 4.92
C ASN A 117 -7.91 -13.71 4.93
N LEU A 118 -6.94 -13.62 5.81
CA LEU A 118 -5.77 -14.49 5.88
C LEU A 118 -5.83 -15.40 7.13
N LYS A 119 -5.46 -16.66 6.95
CA LYS A 119 -5.29 -17.64 8.04
C LYS A 119 -3.88 -18.23 8.06
N GLY A 120 -2.94 -17.62 7.38
CA GLY A 120 -1.54 -18.03 7.23
C GLY A 120 -0.98 -17.58 5.89
N ASN A 121 0.10 -18.20 5.44
CA ASN A 121 0.78 -17.85 4.20
C ASN A 121 -0.17 -17.81 3.01
N ALA A 122 -0.02 -16.78 2.17
CA ALA A 122 -0.81 -16.62 0.98
C ALA A 122 -0.01 -15.95 -0.15
N THR A 123 -0.26 -16.36 -1.38
CA THR A 123 0.22 -15.71 -2.59
C THR A 123 -0.97 -15.20 -3.38
N ILE A 124 -1.00 -13.91 -3.64
CA ILE A 124 -2.04 -13.21 -4.40
C ILE A 124 -1.44 -12.78 -5.73
N THR A 125 -2.04 -13.18 -6.84
CA THR A 125 -1.59 -12.78 -8.18
C THR A 125 -2.72 -12.06 -8.89
N LEU A 126 -2.43 -10.83 -9.33
CA LEU A 126 -3.26 -10.09 -10.27
C LEU A 126 -2.62 -10.26 -11.66
N SER A 127 -3.40 -10.60 -12.67
CA SER A 127 -2.88 -10.79 -14.03
C SER A 127 -3.89 -10.46 -15.11
N ASN A 128 -3.43 -10.36 -16.36
CA ASN A 128 -4.25 -10.17 -17.53
C ASN A 128 -3.90 -11.19 -18.63
N ASP A 129 -4.64 -11.13 -19.75
CA ASP A 129 -4.48 -12.05 -20.88
C ASP A 129 -3.20 -11.80 -21.71
N LYS A 130 -2.45 -10.73 -21.40
CA LYS A 130 -1.14 -10.43 -22.01
C LYS A 130 0.02 -11.06 -21.24
N GLY A 131 -0.25 -11.79 -20.15
CA GLY A 131 0.76 -12.39 -19.29
C GLY A 131 1.39 -11.41 -18.30
N GLU A 132 0.93 -10.15 -18.29
CA GLU A 132 1.35 -9.15 -17.31
C GLU A 132 0.77 -9.50 -15.94
N LYS A 133 1.57 -9.32 -14.88
CA LYS A 133 1.14 -9.69 -13.53
C LYS A 133 1.87 -8.96 -12.43
N VAL A 134 1.20 -8.83 -11.30
CA VAL A 134 1.76 -8.47 -10.01
C VAL A 134 1.56 -9.63 -9.04
N VAL A 135 2.60 -9.99 -8.29
CA VAL A 135 2.56 -11.07 -7.32
C VAL A 135 2.81 -10.51 -5.93
N MET A 136 1.89 -10.75 -5.02
CA MET A 136 1.99 -10.37 -3.62
C MET A 136 2.10 -11.62 -2.76
N ASN A 137 3.09 -11.65 -1.85
CA ASN A 137 3.30 -12.78 -0.96
C ASN A 137 3.22 -12.32 0.50
N TYR A 138 2.43 -13.01 1.30
CA TYR A 138 2.44 -12.92 2.74
C TYR A 138 3.04 -14.19 3.35
N ASP A 139 4.09 -14.03 4.13
CA ASP A 139 4.71 -15.08 4.94
C ASP A 139 4.47 -14.81 6.42
N ALA A 140 3.56 -15.58 7.01
CA ALA A 140 3.15 -15.42 8.41
C ALA A 140 4.25 -15.83 9.40
N LYS A 141 5.19 -16.72 9.01
CA LYS A 141 6.30 -17.17 9.86
C LYS A 141 7.44 -16.16 9.84
N ALA A 142 7.76 -15.64 8.67
CA ALA A 142 8.77 -14.59 8.49
C ALA A 142 8.27 -13.20 8.87
N GLU A 143 6.96 -13.04 9.14
CA GLU A 143 6.29 -11.75 9.38
C GLU A 143 6.63 -10.72 8.31
N THR A 144 6.47 -11.12 7.03
CA THR A 144 6.78 -10.26 5.89
C THR A 144 5.68 -10.27 4.84
N PHE A 145 5.52 -9.12 4.17
CA PHE A 145 4.74 -8.97 2.97
C PHE A 145 5.62 -8.45 1.84
N SER A 146 5.40 -8.92 0.62
CA SER A 146 6.13 -8.43 -0.56
C SER A 146 5.21 -8.25 -1.75
N MET A 147 5.57 -7.31 -2.63
CA MET A 147 4.91 -7.09 -3.91
C MET A 147 5.96 -7.06 -5.03
N ASP A 148 5.82 -7.97 -5.96
CA ASP A 148 6.65 -8.09 -7.16
C ASP A 148 5.90 -7.50 -8.36
N ARG A 149 6.42 -6.38 -8.90
CA ARG A 149 5.91 -5.73 -10.11
C ARG A 149 6.84 -5.89 -11.32
N THR A 150 7.84 -6.78 -11.25
CA THR A 150 8.83 -6.98 -12.32
C THR A 150 8.24 -7.53 -13.62
N LYS A 151 6.94 -7.88 -13.64
CA LYS A 151 6.18 -8.30 -14.82
C LYS A 151 4.82 -7.61 -14.91
N SER A 152 4.71 -6.38 -14.36
CA SER A 152 3.43 -5.69 -14.17
C SER A 152 2.86 -5.02 -15.43
N GLY A 153 3.61 -4.92 -16.51
CA GLY A 153 3.24 -4.25 -17.74
C GLY A 153 4.40 -3.47 -18.34
N LYS A 154 4.19 -2.23 -18.75
CA LYS A 154 5.25 -1.37 -19.28
C LYS A 154 6.22 -0.95 -18.16
N MET A 155 7.48 -1.30 -18.31
CA MET A 155 8.52 -1.10 -17.28
C MET A 155 9.83 -0.55 -17.86
N ASP A 156 9.96 -0.52 -19.17
CA ASP A 156 11.17 -0.18 -19.92
C ASP A 156 11.51 1.31 -19.97
N PHE A 157 10.63 2.15 -19.41
CA PHE A 157 10.84 3.60 -19.33
C PHE A 157 11.89 4.02 -18.28
N SER A 158 12.20 3.15 -17.31
CA SER A 158 13.24 3.38 -16.31
C SER A 158 13.77 2.06 -15.74
N LYS A 159 15.09 1.94 -15.63
CA LYS A 159 15.76 0.81 -14.96
C LYS A 159 15.41 0.68 -13.47
N ASP A 160 14.99 1.76 -12.84
CA ASP A 160 14.66 1.81 -11.41
C ASP A 160 13.21 1.41 -11.12
N PHE A 161 12.37 1.21 -12.16
CA PHE A 161 10.96 0.93 -11.98
C PHE A 161 10.66 -0.52 -11.61
N ALA A 162 11.21 -1.49 -12.36
CA ALA A 162 10.96 -2.91 -12.10
C ALA A 162 11.57 -3.31 -10.74
N ALA A 163 10.72 -3.68 -9.78
CA ALA A 163 11.17 -3.95 -8.42
C ALA A 163 10.30 -4.97 -7.69
N VAL A 164 10.91 -5.62 -6.71
CA VAL A 164 10.22 -6.33 -5.63
C VAL A 164 10.36 -5.49 -4.36
N THR A 165 9.25 -5.03 -3.80
CA THR A 165 9.22 -4.33 -2.53
C THR A 165 8.86 -5.29 -1.41
N LYS A 166 9.42 -5.08 -0.21
CA LYS A 166 9.23 -5.94 0.95
C LYS A 166 9.01 -5.11 2.21
N ALA A 167 8.04 -5.52 3.02
CA ALA A 167 7.68 -4.89 4.28
C ALA A 167 7.71 -5.90 5.43
N PRO A 168 8.08 -5.49 6.66
CA PRO A 168 7.71 -6.21 7.86
C PRO A 168 6.20 -6.10 8.08
N THR A 169 5.60 -7.10 8.74
CA THR A 169 4.18 -7.05 9.12
C THR A 169 3.96 -6.88 10.61
N TYR A 170 5.06 -6.81 11.38
CA TYR A 170 5.00 -6.60 12.84
C TYR A 170 3.98 -7.53 13.53
N GLY A 171 4.11 -8.81 13.27
CA GLY A 171 3.20 -9.86 13.69
C GLY A 171 2.34 -10.41 12.55
N LYS A 172 1.34 -11.20 12.91
CA LYS A 172 0.43 -11.81 11.94
C LYS A 172 -0.58 -10.80 11.42
N ILE A 173 -0.82 -10.84 10.13
CA ILE A 173 -1.90 -10.13 9.46
C ILE A 173 -3.13 -11.05 9.35
N SER A 174 -4.29 -10.57 9.75
CA SER A 174 -5.58 -11.27 9.61
C SER A 174 -6.32 -10.89 8.34
N GLN A 175 -6.14 -9.64 7.87
CA GLN A 175 -6.84 -9.12 6.70
C GLN A 175 -5.97 -8.10 5.97
N LEU A 176 -5.91 -8.23 4.64
CA LEU A 176 -5.35 -7.21 3.73
C LEU A 176 -6.49 -6.48 3.03
N ARG A 177 -6.33 -5.17 2.90
CA ARG A 177 -7.13 -4.30 2.05
C ARG A 177 -6.24 -3.84 0.88
N ILE A 178 -6.59 -4.24 -0.33
CA ILE A 178 -5.79 -3.99 -1.53
C ILE A 178 -6.64 -3.13 -2.47
N PHE A 179 -6.21 -1.89 -2.66
CA PHE A 179 -6.83 -0.95 -3.60
C PHE A 179 -6.12 -1.05 -4.93
N ILE A 180 -6.88 -1.30 -5.97
CA ILE A 180 -6.38 -1.52 -7.34
C ILE A 180 -7.03 -0.46 -8.21
N ASP A 181 -6.22 0.30 -8.90
CA ASP A 181 -6.65 1.29 -9.88
C ASP A 181 -5.87 1.09 -11.19
N LYS A 182 -6.14 1.89 -12.19
CA LYS A 182 -5.54 1.80 -13.55
C LYS A 182 -4.03 1.77 -13.53
N SER A 183 -3.40 2.51 -12.64
CA SER A 183 -1.94 2.66 -12.59
C SER A 183 -1.33 2.47 -11.21
N SER A 184 -2.08 1.95 -10.22
CA SER A 184 -1.57 1.78 -8.85
C SER A 184 -2.16 0.56 -8.14
N ILE A 185 -1.38 0.06 -7.19
CA ILE A 185 -1.80 -0.94 -6.22
C ILE A 185 -1.33 -0.47 -4.85
N GLU A 186 -2.27 -0.32 -3.92
CA GLU A 186 -2.02 0.01 -2.52
C GLU A 186 -2.48 -1.14 -1.65
N ALA A 187 -1.57 -1.82 -0.97
CA ALA A 187 -1.86 -2.94 -0.08
C ALA A 187 -1.61 -2.51 1.37
N LEU A 188 -2.64 -2.62 2.21
CA LEU A 188 -2.58 -2.26 3.62
C LEU A 188 -3.08 -3.41 4.50
N ASP A 189 -2.45 -3.61 5.64
CA ASP A 189 -3.00 -4.41 6.74
C ASP A 189 -4.20 -3.67 7.35
N ALA A 190 -5.28 -4.39 7.60
CA ALA A 190 -6.48 -3.80 8.18
C ALA A 190 -6.27 -3.25 9.59
N ASP A 191 -5.29 -3.80 10.35
CA ASP A 191 -4.90 -3.33 11.67
C ASP A 191 -3.83 -2.20 11.62
N GLY A 192 -3.39 -1.81 10.43
CA GLY A 192 -2.52 -0.67 10.20
C GLY A 192 -1.03 -0.92 10.41
N LYS A 193 -0.58 -2.16 10.53
CA LYS A 193 0.82 -2.48 10.80
C LYS A 193 1.70 -2.47 9.56
N MET A 194 1.13 -2.59 8.36
CA MET A 194 1.85 -2.64 7.10
C MET A 194 1.10 -1.87 6.01
N SER A 195 1.85 -1.12 5.22
CA SER A 195 1.38 -0.38 4.06
C SER A 195 2.42 -0.45 2.94
N MET A 196 1.96 -0.65 1.69
CA MET A 196 2.82 -0.77 0.52
C MET A 196 2.12 -0.24 -0.72
N THR A 197 2.67 0.80 -1.32
CA THR A 197 2.15 1.47 -2.52
C THR A 197 3.12 1.35 -3.69
N ASN A 198 2.63 0.80 -4.80
CA ASN A 198 3.41 0.69 -6.03
C ASN A 198 2.59 1.11 -7.24
N LEU A 199 3.19 1.91 -8.13
CA LEU A 199 2.67 2.15 -9.47
C LEU A 199 2.82 0.90 -10.33
N VAL A 200 1.88 0.72 -11.25
CA VAL A 200 1.87 -0.34 -12.27
C VAL A 200 1.33 0.24 -13.58
N PHE A 201 1.80 -0.24 -14.72
CA PHE A 201 1.35 0.25 -16.03
C PHE A 201 1.04 -0.92 -16.96
N PRO A 202 -0.01 -1.73 -16.65
CA PRO A 202 -0.41 -2.83 -17.51
C PRO A 202 -0.93 -2.30 -18.85
N SER A 203 -0.60 -3.00 -19.94
CA SER A 203 -1.10 -2.66 -21.29
C SER A 203 -2.60 -2.92 -21.44
N LYS A 204 -3.15 -3.75 -20.56
CA LYS A 204 -4.57 -4.05 -20.39
C LYS A 204 -4.85 -4.28 -18.92
N SER A 205 -5.95 -3.75 -18.41
CA SER A 205 -6.35 -3.92 -17.00
C SER A 205 -6.24 -5.39 -16.55
N TYR A 206 -5.78 -5.59 -15.32
CA TYR A 206 -5.79 -6.93 -14.73
C TYR A 206 -7.25 -7.41 -14.60
N ASN A 207 -7.51 -8.63 -15.02
CA ASN A 207 -8.85 -9.21 -15.05
C ASN A 207 -8.94 -10.58 -14.37
N LYS A 208 -7.79 -11.10 -13.91
CA LYS A 208 -7.70 -12.39 -13.22
C LYS A 208 -7.07 -12.22 -11.84
N VAL A 209 -7.65 -12.92 -10.86
CA VAL A 209 -7.13 -13.03 -9.50
C VAL A 209 -6.90 -14.50 -9.20
N THR A 210 -5.72 -14.79 -8.67
CA THR A 210 -5.43 -16.09 -8.07
C THR A 210 -4.97 -15.89 -6.64
N VAL A 211 -5.56 -16.59 -5.69
CA VAL A 211 -5.11 -16.65 -4.29
C VAL A 211 -4.75 -18.08 -3.96
N LYS A 212 -3.47 -18.34 -3.72
CA LYS A 212 -2.96 -19.63 -3.25
C LYS A 212 -2.63 -19.56 -1.77
N GLY A 213 -2.79 -20.67 -1.06
CA GLY A 213 -2.56 -20.76 0.38
C GLY A 213 -3.83 -20.50 1.20
N LYS A 214 -3.65 -19.90 2.40
CA LYS A 214 -4.72 -19.77 3.40
C LYS A 214 -5.41 -18.40 3.35
N GLY A 215 -5.86 -17.98 2.15
CA GLY A 215 -6.56 -16.72 1.93
C GLY A 215 -7.93 -16.90 1.28
N LYS A 216 -8.92 -16.08 1.72
CA LYS A 216 -10.22 -15.92 1.04
C LYS A 216 -10.43 -14.46 0.75
N TYR A 217 -10.97 -14.11 -0.41
CA TYR A 217 -11.14 -12.72 -0.81
C TYR A 217 -12.55 -12.37 -1.30
N GLN A 218 -12.82 -11.08 -1.29
CA GLN A 218 -13.98 -10.42 -1.87
C GLN A 218 -13.51 -9.15 -2.57
N ILE A 219 -14.22 -8.73 -3.62
CA ILE A 219 -13.93 -7.52 -4.36
C ILE A 219 -15.14 -6.59 -4.31
N TYR A 220 -14.87 -5.31 -4.15
CA TYR A 220 -15.86 -4.23 -4.09
C TYR A 220 -15.44 -3.15 -5.11
N ASP A 221 -16.37 -2.68 -5.92
CA ASP A 221 -16.19 -1.49 -6.71
C ASP A 221 -16.01 -0.27 -5.81
N ILE A 222 -15.18 0.68 -6.23
CA ILE A 222 -15.02 2.00 -5.62
C ILE A 222 -15.65 3.02 -6.56
N LYS A 223 -16.52 3.89 -6.00
CA LYS A 223 -17.14 5.01 -6.71
C LYS A 223 -16.29 6.27 -6.65
#